data_77d6479a90a8c911e97192e724881c52
#
_entry.id   77d6479a90a8c911e97192e724881c52
#
_cell.length_a   1.000
_cell.length_b   1.000
_cell.length_c   1.000
_cell.angle_alpha   90.00
_cell.angle_beta   90.00
_cell.angle_gamma   90.00
#
_symmetry.space_group_name_H-M   'P 1'
#
loop_
_entity.id
_entity.type
_entity.pdbx_description
1 polymer ?
#
loop_
_entity_poly.entity_id
_entity_poly.type
_entity_poly.pdbx_seq_one_letter_code
_entity_poly.pdbx_strand_id
1 'polypeptide(L)'
;MHAAVDIKLAEEISPIVVNGDEVGIRISKLSDVTLDNGTHQLVVRVSKLVMGQSGYEKFNSNPLVLTFSAKNQHLTLAPDKSINTLAEAKAFDNAPKLTLTDVNTSKPIEMLQSELPRLPGISRDYLKELNAYNKKNNLLPVEQAVAQTAALVVPSQEVAKADNGPTSVSMIQYLYGEASSIERQEFANWAFANRTEVAQPMVTQNKLVEMMADWYKKADKAEKALILSWLISQE
;
A
#
# COMPACT_ATOMS: atom_id res chain seq x y z
N MET A 1 1.97 -25.23 -5.61
CA MET A 1 2.86 -24.37 -4.81
C MET A 1 2.66 -22.97 -5.32
N HIS A 2 2.12 -22.04 -4.53
CA HIS A 2 2.09 -20.65 -4.90
C HIS A 2 3.54 -20.15 -4.94
N ALA A 3 3.92 -19.60 -6.06
CA ALA A 3 5.19 -18.92 -6.23
C ALA A 3 5.12 -17.60 -5.45
N ALA A 4 5.84 -17.50 -4.37
CA ALA A 4 5.80 -16.35 -3.46
C ALA A 4 7.20 -15.78 -3.20
N VAL A 5 7.22 -14.52 -2.83
CA VAL A 5 8.40 -13.81 -2.33
C VAL A 5 8.16 -13.53 -0.86
N ASP A 6 8.95 -14.16 0.01
CA ASP A 6 8.86 -13.93 1.45
C ASP A 6 9.98 -12.99 1.89
N ILE A 7 9.61 -11.89 2.55
CA ILE A 7 10.55 -10.87 3.01
C ILE A 7 10.50 -10.82 4.53
N LYS A 8 11.59 -11.19 5.15
CA LYS A 8 11.81 -10.98 6.59
C LYS A 8 12.33 -9.57 6.82
N LEU A 9 11.66 -8.83 7.68
CA LEU A 9 12.06 -7.48 8.07
C LEU A 9 12.93 -7.54 9.33
N ALA A 10 14.07 -6.86 9.31
CA ALA A 10 14.86 -6.67 10.53
C ALA A 10 14.05 -5.95 11.61
N GLU A 11 14.39 -6.19 12.88
CA GLU A 11 13.62 -5.68 14.02
C GLU A 11 13.41 -4.16 13.99
N GLU A 12 14.36 -3.41 13.49
CA GLU A 12 14.29 -1.95 13.35
C GLU A 12 13.49 -1.48 12.14
N ILE A 13 13.14 -2.33 11.19
CA ILE A 13 12.36 -1.96 10.01
C ILE A 13 10.87 -1.93 10.35
N SER A 14 10.22 -0.81 10.06
CA SER A 14 8.77 -0.63 10.21
C SER A 14 8.17 -0.35 8.85
N PRO A 15 7.42 -1.29 8.27
CA PRO A 15 6.71 -1.06 7.01
C PRO A 15 5.55 -0.09 7.22
N ILE A 16 5.34 0.80 6.25
CA ILE A 16 4.29 1.81 6.22
C ILE A 16 3.31 1.53 5.08
N VAL A 17 3.84 1.24 3.88
CA VAL A 17 3.05 0.88 2.71
C VAL A 17 3.68 -0.34 2.05
N VAL A 18 2.87 -1.29 1.61
CA VAL A 18 3.25 -2.49 0.88
C VAL A 18 2.44 -2.55 -0.40
N ASN A 19 3.08 -2.41 -1.56
CA ASN A 19 2.43 -2.44 -2.88
C ASN A 19 1.21 -1.51 -3.02
N GLY A 20 1.25 -0.33 -2.41
CA GLY A 20 0.15 0.63 -2.46
C GLY A 20 -0.85 0.52 -1.31
N ASP A 21 -0.76 -0.51 -0.47
CA ASP A 21 -1.62 -0.68 0.70
C ASP A 21 -0.94 -0.18 1.97
N GLU A 22 -1.62 0.67 2.75
CA GLU A 22 -1.13 1.09 4.05
C GLU A 22 -1.13 -0.05 5.05
N VAL A 23 0.02 -0.25 5.69
CA VAL A 23 0.12 -1.15 6.84
C VAL A 23 -0.49 -0.41 8.04
N GLY A 24 -1.76 -0.68 8.31
CA GLY A 24 -2.50 -0.03 9.40
C GLY A 24 -1.85 -0.24 10.78
N ILE A 25 -2.34 0.48 11.78
CA ILE A 25 -1.88 0.37 13.18
C ILE A 25 -2.12 -1.06 13.66
N ARG A 26 -1.03 -1.78 13.98
CA ARG A 26 -1.09 -3.15 14.51
C ARG A 26 -0.53 -3.17 15.93
N ILE A 27 -1.09 -4.05 16.76
CA ILE A 27 -0.62 -4.28 18.15
C ILE A 27 0.76 -4.94 18.13
N SER A 28 1.03 -5.80 17.15
CA SER A 28 2.33 -6.44 16.93
C SER A 28 3.00 -5.88 15.67
N LYS A 29 4.32 -5.73 15.74
CA LYS A 29 5.12 -5.33 14.59
C LYS A 29 5.08 -6.41 13.50
N LEU A 30 4.90 -5.98 12.25
CA LEU A 30 4.99 -6.87 11.11
C LEU A 30 6.47 -7.25 10.89
N SER A 31 6.80 -8.53 11.06
CA SER A 31 8.15 -9.05 10.89
C SER A 31 8.40 -9.67 9.52
N ASP A 32 7.31 -10.06 8.85
CA ASP A 32 7.37 -10.79 7.59
C ASP A 32 6.31 -10.26 6.62
N VAL A 33 6.65 -10.21 5.34
CA VAL A 33 5.76 -9.80 4.26
C VAL A 33 5.85 -10.85 3.16
N THR A 34 4.71 -11.43 2.78
CA THR A 34 4.62 -12.37 1.65
C THR A 34 3.98 -11.67 0.47
N LEU A 35 4.64 -11.75 -0.69
CA LEU A 35 4.25 -11.09 -1.93
C LEU A 35 4.24 -12.10 -3.07
N ASP A 36 3.49 -11.83 -4.12
CA ASP A 36 3.54 -12.59 -5.36
C ASP A 36 4.86 -12.35 -6.10
N ASN A 37 5.15 -13.14 -7.15
CA ASN A 37 6.30 -12.88 -7.99
C ASN A 37 6.10 -11.60 -8.81
N GLY A 38 7.12 -10.75 -8.89
CA GLY A 38 7.04 -9.54 -9.71
C GLY A 38 7.84 -8.37 -9.18
N THR A 39 7.45 -7.17 -9.59
CA THR A 39 8.00 -5.91 -9.10
C THR A 39 7.19 -5.41 -7.93
N HIS A 40 7.87 -5.03 -6.88
CA HIS A 40 7.29 -4.61 -5.61
C HIS A 40 7.78 -3.23 -5.20
N GLN A 41 6.91 -2.52 -4.49
CA GLN A 41 7.25 -1.24 -3.89
C GLN A 41 6.84 -1.23 -2.42
N LEU A 42 7.81 -0.93 -1.56
CA LEU A 42 7.61 -0.80 -0.12
C LEU A 42 7.92 0.62 0.33
N VAL A 43 7.15 1.15 1.26
CA VAL A 43 7.54 2.31 2.05
C VAL A 43 7.83 1.83 3.46
N VAL A 44 9.05 2.04 3.91
CA VAL A 44 9.50 1.61 5.23
C VAL A 44 10.21 2.75 5.96
N ARG A 45 10.32 2.65 7.28
CA ARG A 45 11.22 3.46 8.09
C ARG A 45 12.04 2.60 9.04
N VAL A 46 13.17 3.10 9.46
CA VAL A 46 13.90 2.55 10.60
C VAL A 46 13.32 3.17 11.88
N SER A 47 12.94 2.32 12.83
CA SER A 47 12.40 2.73 14.13
C SER A 47 13.05 1.89 15.23
N LYS A 48 13.89 2.50 16.05
CA LYS A 48 14.69 1.81 17.07
C LYS A 48 14.96 2.71 18.27
N LEU A 49 15.19 2.10 19.44
CA LEU A 49 15.80 2.78 20.57
C LEU A 49 17.32 2.80 20.37
N VAL A 50 17.91 3.98 20.42
CA VAL A 50 19.36 4.21 20.27
C VAL A 50 19.93 4.85 21.53
N MET A 51 21.20 4.60 21.81
CA MET A 51 21.89 5.21 22.94
C MET A 51 22.23 6.66 22.64
N GLY A 52 21.63 7.59 23.39
CA GLY A 52 21.93 9.02 23.39
C GLY A 52 22.83 9.41 24.57
N GLN A 53 23.06 10.72 24.76
CA GLN A 53 23.90 11.25 25.84
C GLN A 53 23.30 11.04 27.23
N SER A 54 21.97 11.07 27.34
CA SER A 54 21.24 10.98 28.61
C SER A 54 20.46 9.68 28.77
N GLY A 55 20.71 8.67 27.93
CA GLY A 55 20.02 7.38 27.96
C GLY A 55 19.47 6.99 26.58
N TYR A 56 18.52 6.06 26.57
CA TYR A 56 17.91 5.61 25.33
C TYR A 56 16.89 6.61 24.78
N GLU A 57 17.01 6.91 23.49
CA GLU A 57 16.14 7.78 22.74
C GLU A 57 15.50 7.01 21.58
N LYS A 58 14.22 7.31 21.27
CA LYS A 58 13.56 6.71 20.11
C LYS A 58 13.96 7.43 18.84
N PHE A 59 14.63 6.69 17.96
CA PHE A 59 14.93 7.12 16.60
C PHE A 59 13.86 6.64 15.63
N ASN A 60 13.40 7.52 14.75
CA ASN A 60 12.57 7.20 13.60
C ASN A 60 13.15 7.92 12.40
N SER A 61 13.59 7.17 11.40
CA SER A 61 14.09 7.75 10.15
C SER A 61 12.98 8.38 9.32
N ASN A 62 13.37 9.18 8.33
CA ASN A 62 12.48 9.51 7.23
C ASN A 62 12.05 8.23 6.51
N PRO A 63 10.80 8.18 5.98
CA PRO A 63 10.34 7.04 5.20
C PRO A 63 11.12 6.89 3.90
N LEU A 64 11.46 5.65 3.57
CA LEU A 64 12.19 5.27 2.36
C LEU A 64 11.27 4.48 1.43
N VAL A 65 11.27 4.85 0.15
CA VAL A 65 10.63 4.08 -0.92
C VAL A 65 11.64 3.09 -1.47
N LEU A 66 11.27 1.82 -1.49
CA LEU A 66 12.06 0.72 -2.03
C LEU A 66 11.30 0.13 -3.22
N THR A 67 11.97 -0.01 -4.36
CA THR A 67 11.40 -0.69 -5.54
C THR A 67 12.38 -1.76 -6.00
N PHE A 68 11.91 -2.99 -6.11
CA PHE A 68 12.71 -4.15 -6.50
C PHE A 68 11.85 -5.19 -7.23
N SER A 69 12.51 -6.11 -7.92
CA SER A 69 11.85 -7.26 -8.55
C SER A 69 12.39 -8.55 -7.94
N ALA A 70 11.47 -9.46 -7.60
CA ALA A 70 11.82 -10.74 -7.00
C ALA A 70 10.90 -11.87 -7.51
N LYS A 71 11.43 -13.10 -7.49
CA LYS A 71 10.70 -14.29 -7.94
C LYS A 71 11.15 -15.52 -7.16
N ASN A 72 10.21 -16.16 -6.45
CA ASN A 72 10.45 -17.38 -5.67
C ASN A 72 11.68 -17.24 -4.75
N GLN A 73 11.74 -16.17 -3.96
CA GLN A 73 12.89 -15.84 -3.14
C GLN A 73 12.48 -15.62 -1.69
N HIS A 74 13.39 -16.00 -0.79
CA HIS A 74 13.32 -15.65 0.62
C HIS A 74 14.33 -14.53 0.87
N LEU A 75 13.85 -13.36 1.23
CA LEU A 75 14.63 -12.14 1.34
C LEU A 75 14.68 -11.64 2.78
N THR A 76 15.74 -10.92 3.12
CA THR A 76 15.83 -10.18 4.37
C THR A 76 16.10 -8.71 4.07
N LEU A 77 15.28 -7.82 4.63
CA LEU A 77 15.46 -6.37 4.55
C LEU A 77 16.02 -5.85 5.86
N ALA A 78 17.17 -5.20 5.80
CA ALA A 78 17.86 -4.65 6.96
C ALA A 78 18.63 -3.35 6.61
N PRO A 79 18.97 -2.49 7.59
CA PRO A 79 19.95 -1.43 7.39
C PRO A 79 21.33 -2.01 6.99
N ASP A 80 22.03 -1.31 6.10
CA ASP A 80 23.38 -1.70 5.65
C ASP A 80 24.40 -1.74 6.82
N LYS A 81 24.18 -0.91 7.83
CA LYS A 81 24.98 -0.83 9.05
C LYS A 81 24.10 -0.84 10.29
N SER A 82 24.64 -1.36 11.38
CA SER A 82 23.98 -1.33 12.68
C SER A 82 23.75 0.11 13.14
N ILE A 83 22.60 0.36 13.76
CA ILE A 83 22.20 1.67 14.29
C ILE A 83 21.93 1.49 15.78
N ASN A 84 22.90 1.79 16.63
CA ASN A 84 22.82 1.58 18.08
C ASN A 84 22.96 2.87 18.87
N THR A 85 23.57 3.89 18.27
CA THR A 85 23.83 5.19 18.89
C THR A 85 23.13 6.33 18.12
N LEU A 86 22.91 7.44 18.80
CA LEU A 86 22.34 8.65 18.17
C LEU A 86 23.22 9.17 17.01
N ALA A 87 24.54 9.01 17.10
CA ALA A 87 25.47 9.40 16.05
C ALA A 87 25.27 8.54 14.79
N GLU A 88 25.11 7.20 14.96
CA GLU A 88 24.83 6.29 13.85
C GLU A 88 23.44 6.52 13.26
N ALA A 89 22.45 6.86 14.09
CA ALA A 89 21.11 7.24 13.65
C ALA A 89 21.12 8.49 12.78
N LYS A 90 21.86 9.54 13.18
CA LYS A 90 22.05 10.77 12.39
C LYS A 90 22.82 10.49 11.09
N ALA A 91 23.82 9.61 11.13
CA ALA A 91 24.56 9.21 9.94
C ALA A 91 23.66 8.46 8.95
N PHE A 92 22.76 7.61 9.45
CA PHE A 92 21.76 6.94 8.62
C PHE A 92 20.77 7.93 7.99
N ASP A 93 20.25 8.91 8.74
CA ASP A 93 19.36 9.95 8.19
C ASP A 93 20.00 10.79 7.07
N ASN A 94 21.31 11.06 7.19
CA ASN A 94 22.05 11.81 6.17
C ASN A 94 22.30 11.00 4.88
N ALA A 95 22.47 9.69 5.00
CA ALA A 95 22.72 8.78 3.88
C ALA A 95 22.04 7.43 4.14
N PRO A 96 20.70 7.38 4.06
CA PRO A 96 19.96 6.17 4.37
C PRO A 96 20.28 5.08 3.37
N LYS A 97 20.64 3.90 3.88
CA LYS A 97 20.92 2.73 3.06
C LYS A 97 20.38 1.47 3.73
N LEU A 98 19.46 0.81 3.02
CA LEU A 98 18.92 -0.50 3.33
C LEU A 98 19.47 -1.52 2.34
N THR A 99 19.57 -2.77 2.75
CA THR A 99 19.99 -3.88 1.92
C THR A 99 18.92 -4.95 1.93
N LEU A 100 18.55 -5.41 0.75
CA LEU A 100 17.66 -6.55 0.53
C LEU A 100 18.53 -7.73 0.12
N THR A 101 18.60 -8.77 0.93
CA THR A 101 19.51 -9.91 0.73
C THR A 101 18.70 -11.19 0.54
N ASP A 102 19.04 -11.97 -0.46
CA ASP A 102 18.51 -13.33 -0.65
C ASP A 102 19.13 -14.28 0.39
N VAL A 103 18.26 -14.90 1.19
CA VAL A 103 18.67 -15.78 2.31
C VAL A 103 19.41 -17.01 1.81
N ASN A 104 19.03 -17.55 0.64
CA ASN A 104 19.60 -18.80 0.12
C ASN A 104 20.98 -18.58 -0.50
N THR A 105 21.16 -17.44 -1.19
CA THR A 105 22.42 -17.16 -1.90
C THR A 105 23.33 -16.21 -1.13
N SER A 106 22.83 -15.58 -0.07
CA SER A 106 23.52 -14.51 0.70
C SER A 106 23.96 -13.32 -0.18
N LYS A 107 23.31 -13.13 -1.34
CA LYS A 107 23.63 -12.03 -2.25
C LYS A 107 22.61 -10.91 -2.13
N PRO A 108 23.07 -9.66 -2.23
CA PRO A 108 22.14 -8.52 -2.29
C PRO A 108 21.32 -8.56 -3.57
N ILE A 109 20.04 -8.23 -3.45
CA ILE A 109 19.12 -8.02 -4.56
C ILE A 109 19.21 -6.54 -4.97
N GLU A 110 19.21 -6.31 -6.27
CA GLU A 110 19.18 -4.96 -6.80
C GLU A 110 17.87 -4.26 -6.45
N MET A 111 17.98 -3.09 -5.84
CA MET A 111 16.87 -2.35 -5.30
C MET A 111 17.07 -0.86 -5.51
N LEU A 112 16.09 -0.19 -6.12
CA LEU A 112 16.02 1.25 -6.13
C LEU A 112 15.50 1.73 -4.77
N GLN A 113 16.19 2.70 -4.19
CA GLN A 113 15.84 3.25 -2.90
C GLN A 113 15.95 4.78 -2.95
N SER A 114 14.97 5.45 -2.37
CA SER A 114 15.03 6.89 -2.14
C SER A 114 14.16 7.30 -0.95
N GLU A 115 14.41 8.48 -0.42
CA GLU A 115 13.56 9.06 0.61
C GLU A 115 12.21 9.46 0.02
N LEU A 116 11.11 9.19 0.75
CA LEU A 116 9.77 9.61 0.38
C LEU A 116 9.58 11.11 0.69
N PRO A 117 9.46 11.98 -0.33
CA PRO A 117 9.27 13.40 -0.12
C PRO A 117 7.96 13.69 0.62
N ARG A 118 8.02 14.56 1.62
CA ARG A 118 6.84 15.02 2.34
C ARG A 118 6.06 16.02 1.50
N LEU A 119 4.76 15.81 1.35
CA LEU A 119 3.85 16.80 0.80
C LEU A 119 3.48 17.86 1.86
N PRO A 120 3.16 19.10 1.45
CA PRO A 120 2.64 20.11 2.36
C PRO A 120 1.37 19.65 3.07
N GLY A 121 1.27 19.86 4.38
CA GLY A 121 0.12 19.48 5.18
C GLY A 121 0.45 19.36 6.67
N ILE A 122 -0.59 19.29 7.51
CA ILE A 122 -0.45 19.15 8.97
C ILE A 122 0.00 17.71 9.32
N SER A 123 -0.61 16.71 8.68
CA SER A 123 -0.26 15.29 8.81
C SER A 123 0.32 14.74 7.51
N ARG A 124 1.11 13.66 7.61
CA ARG A 124 1.61 12.94 6.43
C ARG A 124 0.53 11.99 5.93
N ASP A 125 0.33 11.98 4.62
CA ASP A 125 -0.49 11.01 3.90
C ASP A 125 0.45 10.21 2.99
N TYR A 126 0.87 9.05 3.48
CA TYR A 126 1.90 8.25 2.81
C TYR A 126 1.45 7.74 1.43
N LEU A 127 0.17 7.47 1.23
CA LEU A 127 -0.34 7.04 -0.07
C LEU A 127 -0.31 8.19 -1.09
N LYS A 128 -0.73 9.38 -0.70
CA LYS A 128 -0.63 10.57 -1.58
C LYS A 128 0.82 10.93 -1.88
N GLU A 129 1.69 10.86 -0.88
CA GLU A 129 3.12 11.11 -1.04
C GLU A 129 3.76 10.09 -1.99
N LEU A 130 3.42 8.79 -1.85
CA LEU A 130 3.90 7.72 -2.73
C LEU A 130 3.38 7.87 -4.16
N ASN A 131 2.11 8.22 -4.35
CA ASN A 131 1.54 8.47 -5.67
C ASN A 131 2.22 9.66 -6.36
N ALA A 132 2.47 10.76 -5.62
CA ALA A 132 3.21 11.91 -6.14
C ALA A 132 4.66 11.55 -6.52
N TYR A 133 5.32 10.74 -5.68
CA TYR A 133 6.65 10.21 -5.93
C TYR A 133 6.68 9.34 -7.20
N ASN A 134 5.77 8.40 -7.34
CA ASN A 134 5.67 7.51 -8.48
C ASN A 134 5.43 8.29 -9.78
N LYS A 135 4.51 9.25 -9.76
CA LYS A 135 4.23 10.13 -10.90
C LYS A 135 5.47 10.94 -11.32
N LYS A 136 6.20 11.50 -10.35
CA LYS A 136 7.42 12.29 -10.62
C LYS A 136 8.55 11.45 -11.22
N ASN A 137 8.67 10.20 -10.82
CA ASN A 137 9.73 9.28 -11.26
C ASN A 137 9.30 8.37 -12.42
N ASN A 138 8.12 8.58 -13.02
CA ASN A 138 7.53 7.73 -14.06
C ASN A 138 7.48 6.25 -13.67
N LEU A 139 7.27 5.98 -12.37
CA LEU A 139 7.04 4.62 -11.87
C LEU A 139 5.54 4.34 -11.98
N LEU A 140 5.20 3.25 -12.64
CA LEU A 140 3.81 2.78 -12.67
C LEU A 140 3.41 2.34 -11.25
N PRO A 141 2.16 2.61 -10.82
CA PRO A 141 1.62 1.97 -9.62
C PRO A 141 1.81 0.46 -9.74
N VAL A 142 2.19 -0.20 -8.64
CA VAL A 142 2.51 -1.64 -8.64
C VAL A 142 1.33 -2.48 -9.12
N GLU A 143 0.09 -2.04 -8.91
CA GLU A 143 -1.12 -2.64 -9.47
C GLU A 143 -1.10 -2.80 -11.00
N GLN A 144 -0.42 -1.91 -11.73
CA GLN A 144 -0.31 -2.00 -13.20
C GLN A 144 0.87 -2.86 -13.65
N ALA A 145 1.91 -3.03 -12.82
CA ALA A 145 3.08 -3.84 -13.17
C ALA A 145 2.79 -5.35 -13.14
N VAL A 146 1.90 -5.80 -12.24
CA VAL A 146 1.47 -7.22 -12.17
C VAL A 146 0.56 -7.58 -13.35
N ALA A 147 -0.21 -6.62 -13.88
CA ALA A 147 -1.08 -6.83 -15.04
C ALA A 147 -0.30 -6.92 -16.36
N GLN A 148 0.90 -6.34 -16.47
CA GLN A 148 1.70 -6.36 -17.69
C GLN A 148 2.50 -7.66 -17.92
N THR A 149 2.78 -8.44 -16.88
CA THR A 149 3.45 -9.74 -17.02
C THR A 149 2.51 -10.88 -17.43
N ALA A 150 1.20 -10.68 -17.34
CA ALA A 150 0.20 -11.67 -17.75
C ALA A 150 -0.40 -11.41 -19.16
N ALA A 151 -0.06 -10.29 -19.82
CA ALA A 151 -0.67 -9.87 -21.09
C ALA A 151 0.33 -9.86 -22.23
N LEU A 152 0.82 -11.03 -22.62
CA LEU A 152 1.19 -11.31 -24.01
C LEU A 152 0.15 -12.26 -24.58
N VAL A 153 -0.95 -11.76 -25.08
CA VAL A 153 -1.68 -12.12 -26.32
C VAL A 153 -3.03 -11.38 -26.38
N VAL A 154 -3.17 -10.58 -27.49
CA VAL A 154 -4.37 -10.12 -28.25
C VAL A 154 -5.03 -8.78 -27.85
N PRO A 155 -5.69 -8.08 -28.83
CA PRO A 155 -5.37 -6.69 -29.16
C PRO A 155 -6.41 -5.66 -28.76
N SER A 156 -5.92 -4.42 -28.75
CA SER A 156 -6.64 -3.11 -28.80
C SER A 156 -8.17 -3.09 -28.77
N GLN A 157 -8.70 -2.37 -27.76
CA GLN A 157 -9.74 -1.38 -28.02
C GLN A 157 -9.65 -0.22 -27.01
N GLU A 158 -9.70 0.90 -27.57
CA GLU A 158 -9.82 2.31 -27.26
C GLU A 158 -10.13 2.72 -25.80
N VAL A 159 -9.24 3.54 -25.26
CA VAL A 159 -9.29 4.18 -23.93
C VAL A 159 -10.08 5.47 -24.02
N ALA A 160 -11.10 5.59 -23.16
CA ALA A 160 -11.73 6.87 -22.84
C ALA A 160 -11.15 7.43 -21.53
N LYS A 161 -10.58 8.63 -21.66
CA LYS A 161 -10.28 9.69 -20.68
C LYS A 161 -10.27 9.38 -19.19
N ALA A 162 -9.08 9.51 -18.60
CA ALA A 162 -8.87 9.68 -17.15
C ALA A 162 -9.38 11.06 -16.70
N ASP A 163 -10.40 11.06 -15.84
CA ASP A 163 -10.81 12.20 -15.04
C ASP A 163 -10.10 12.11 -13.68
N ASN A 164 -9.39 13.18 -13.27
CA ASN A 164 -8.54 13.24 -12.07
C ASN A 164 -9.35 13.46 -10.77
N GLY A 165 -10.47 12.78 -10.59
CA GLY A 165 -11.27 12.76 -9.37
C GLY A 165 -11.13 11.46 -8.58
N PRO A 166 -11.57 11.42 -7.32
CA PRO A 166 -11.63 10.17 -6.58
C PRO A 166 -12.55 9.18 -7.29
N THR A 167 -12.05 7.95 -7.52
CA THR A 167 -12.86 6.90 -8.17
C THR A 167 -14.00 6.45 -7.24
N SER A 168 -15.08 5.91 -7.83
CA SER A 168 -16.19 5.38 -7.04
C SER A 168 -15.74 4.28 -6.07
N VAL A 169 -14.78 3.46 -6.50
CA VAL A 169 -14.18 2.40 -5.66
C VAL A 169 -13.50 3.00 -4.43
N SER A 170 -12.59 3.95 -4.61
CA SER A 170 -11.84 4.55 -3.50
C SER A 170 -12.71 5.32 -2.52
N MET A 171 -13.75 6.01 -3.02
CA MET A 171 -14.69 6.72 -2.15
C MET A 171 -15.58 5.78 -1.34
N ILE A 172 -16.04 4.69 -1.93
CA ILE A 172 -16.82 3.68 -1.20
C ILE A 172 -15.96 3.00 -0.14
N GLN A 173 -14.72 2.63 -0.44
CA GLN A 173 -13.80 2.04 0.53
C GLN A 173 -13.53 2.97 1.71
N TYR A 174 -13.31 4.26 1.44
CA TYR A 174 -13.16 5.26 2.48
C TYR A 174 -14.39 5.38 3.38
N LEU A 175 -15.58 5.58 2.79
CA LEU A 175 -16.83 5.72 3.53
C LEU A 175 -17.19 4.44 4.31
N TYR A 176 -16.90 3.27 3.76
CA TYR A 176 -17.10 1.98 4.40
C TYR A 176 -16.18 1.79 5.63
N GLY A 177 -14.95 2.33 5.55
CA GLY A 177 -14.03 2.38 6.69
C GLY A 177 -14.58 3.17 7.87
N GLU A 178 -15.27 4.30 7.61
CA GLU A 178 -15.90 5.17 8.61
C GLU A 178 -17.26 4.63 9.11
N ALA A 179 -17.87 3.68 8.39
CA ALA A 179 -19.19 3.17 8.69
C ALA A 179 -19.17 2.13 9.82
N SER A 180 -20.21 2.13 10.65
CA SER A 180 -20.47 1.08 11.65
C SER A 180 -20.79 -0.27 10.97
N SER A 181 -20.72 -1.37 11.73
CA SER A 181 -21.03 -2.72 11.22
C SER A 181 -22.45 -2.82 10.64
N ILE A 182 -23.42 -2.13 11.20
CA ILE A 182 -24.81 -2.11 10.72
C ILE A 182 -24.88 -1.39 9.38
N GLU A 183 -24.24 -0.23 9.26
CA GLU A 183 -24.19 0.57 8.02
C GLU A 183 -23.47 -0.16 6.89
N ARG A 184 -22.38 -0.84 7.21
CA ARG A 184 -21.64 -1.69 6.26
C ARG A 184 -22.52 -2.79 5.71
N GLN A 185 -23.24 -3.49 6.57
CA GLN A 185 -24.13 -4.56 6.17
C GLN A 185 -25.33 -4.05 5.35
N GLU A 186 -25.89 -2.90 5.74
CA GLU A 186 -26.98 -2.24 5.00
C GLU A 186 -26.55 -1.89 3.57
N PHE A 187 -25.39 -1.24 3.42
CA PHE A 187 -24.84 -0.90 2.12
C PHE A 187 -24.49 -2.15 1.30
N ALA A 188 -23.81 -3.15 1.88
CA ALA A 188 -23.42 -4.38 1.20
C ALA A 188 -24.64 -5.12 0.64
N ASN A 189 -25.67 -5.34 1.47
CA ASN A 189 -26.90 -5.99 1.04
C ASN A 189 -27.57 -5.27 -0.14
N TRP A 190 -27.63 -3.93 -0.08
CA TRP A 190 -28.20 -3.14 -1.15
C TRP A 190 -27.33 -3.20 -2.42
N ALA A 191 -26.03 -3.12 -2.32
CA ALA A 191 -25.10 -3.19 -3.46
C ALA A 191 -25.19 -4.54 -4.17
N PHE A 192 -25.25 -5.66 -3.44
CA PHE A 192 -25.44 -6.99 -4.01
C PHE A 192 -26.80 -7.16 -4.68
N ALA A 193 -27.87 -6.58 -4.13
CA ALA A 193 -29.20 -6.58 -4.75
C ALA A 193 -29.22 -5.77 -6.05
N ASN A 194 -28.39 -4.74 -6.18
CA ASN A 194 -28.30 -3.84 -7.35
C ASN A 194 -27.06 -4.09 -8.22
N ARG A 195 -26.54 -5.33 -8.24
CA ARG A 195 -25.29 -5.71 -8.92
C ARG A 195 -25.32 -5.54 -10.45
N THR A 196 -26.48 -5.71 -11.07
CA THR A 196 -26.62 -5.60 -12.53
C THR A 196 -27.08 -4.22 -12.96
N GLU A 197 -28.08 -3.70 -12.29
CA GLU A 197 -28.66 -2.37 -12.54
C GLU A 197 -29.20 -1.81 -11.23
N VAL A 198 -29.01 -0.53 -11.00
CA VAL A 198 -29.58 0.15 -9.83
C VAL A 198 -31.05 0.47 -10.13
N ALA A 199 -31.92 -0.49 -9.89
CA ALA A 199 -33.35 -0.36 -10.18
C ALA A 199 -34.09 0.51 -9.15
N GLN A 200 -33.59 0.58 -7.92
CA GLN A 200 -34.23 1.36 -6.85
C GLN A 200 -33.19 2.20 -6.10
N PRO A 201 -33.51 3.47 -5.80
CA PRO A 201 -32.66 4.30 -4.96
C PRO A 201 -32.57 3.68 -3.55
N MET A 202 -31.42 3.85 -2.91
CA MET A 202 -31.25 3.50 -1.49
C MET A 202 -32.18 4.38 -0.65
N VAL A 203 -33.06 3.74 0.11
CA VAL A 203 -33.93 4.42 1.08
C VAL A 203 -33.34 4.18 2.47
N THR A 204 -32.61 5.15 2.99
CA THR A 204 -31.98 5.09 4.31
C THR A 204 -32.03 6.46 4.98
N GLN A 205 -32.05 6.48 6.29
CA GLN A 205 -31.88 7.72 7.09
C GLN A 205 -30.41 7.99 7.42
N ASN A 206 -29.52 7.08 7.00
CA ASN A 206 -28.10 7.15 7.31
C ASN A 206 -27.34 7.83 6.15
N LYS A 207 -26.71 8.96 6.47
CA LYS A 207 -25.98 9.77 5.51
C LYS A 207 -24.80 9.07 4.89
N LEU A 208 -24.07 8.25 5.65
CA LEU A 208 -22.92 7.48 5.12
C LEU A 208 -23.36 6.42 4.12
N VAL A 209 -24.43 5.70 4.44
CA VAL A 209 -25.01 4.67 3.54
C VAL A 209 -25.53 5.31 2.25
N GLU A 210 -26.21 6.45 2.36
CA GLU A 210 -26.69 7.23 1.21
C GLU A 210 -25.51 7.67 0.30
N MET A 211 -24.44 8.18 0.89
CA MET A 211 -23.25 8.61 0.15
C MET A 211 -22.55 7.42 -0.56
N MET A 212 -22.42 6.28 0.09
CA MET A 212 -21.89 5.07 -0.54
C MET A 212 -22.75 4.61 -1.71
N ALA A 213 -24.07 4.64 -1.56
CA ALA A 213 -25.01 4.28 -2.62
C ALA A 213 -24.94 5.25 -3.83
N ASP A 214 -24.74 6.55 -3.58
CA ASP A 214 -24.57 7.54 -4.64
C ASP A 214 -23.28 7.34 -5.43
N TRP A 215 -22.18 7.00 -4.77
CA TRP A 215 -20.94 6.64 -5.43
C TRP A 215 -21.07 5.33 -6.22
N TYR A 216 -21.76 4.32 -5.67
CA TYR A 216 -22.04 3.08 -6.37
C TYR A 216 -22.89 3.28 -7.65
N LYS A 217 -23.84 4.21 -7.64
CA LYS A 217 -24.60 4.57 -8.84
C LYS A 217 -23.73 5.20 -9.93
N LYS A 218 -22.77 6.06 -9.54
CA LYS A 218 -21.83 6.72 -10.47
C LYS A 218 -20.77 5.76 -11.02
N ALA A 219 -20.53 4.66 -10.33
CA ALA A 219 -19.57 3.63 -10.73
C ALA A 219 -19.97 3.01 -12.08
N ASP A 220 -19.00 2.82 -12.95
CA ASP A 220 -19.18 2.05 -14.18
C ASP A 220 -19.29 0.54 -13.89
N LYS A 221 -19.47 -0.27 -14.93
CA LYS A 221 -19.63 -1.73 -14.78
C LYS A 221 -18.40 -2.40 -14.20
N ALA A 222 -17.21 -1.94 -14.56
CA ALA A 222 -15.95 -2.49 -14.06
C ALA A 222 -15.71 -2.08 -12.59
N GLU A 223 -15.95 -0.81 -12.25
CA GLU A 223 -15.89 -0.32 -10.87
C GLU A 223 -16.91 -1.04 -9.96
N LYS A 224 -18.14 -1.26 -10.41
CA LYS A 224 -19.14 -2.03 -9.66
C LYS A 224 -18.68 -3.46 -9.39
N ALA A 225 -18.07 -4.12 -10.36
CA ALA A 225 -17.52 -5.46 -10.19
C ALA A 225 -16.40 -5.48 -9.14
N LEU A 226 -15.51 -4.49 -9.15
CA LEU A 226 -14.45 -4.32 -8.16
C LEU A 226 -15.01 -4.06 -6.76
N ILE A 227 -15.99 -3.17 -6.62
CA ILE A 227 -16.65 -2.88 -5.34
C ILE A 227 -17.29 -4.15 -4.76
N LEU A 228 -18.04 -4.90 -5.57
CA LEU A 228 -18.71 -6.13 -5.11
C LEU A 228 -17.72 -7.23 -4.73
N SER A 229 -16.65 -7.40 -5.52
CA SER A 229 -15.58 -8.34 -5.19
C SER A 229 -14.88 -7.97 -3.88
N TRP A 230 -14.61 -6.68 -3.69
CA TRP A 230 -14.02 -6.18 -2.46
C TRP A 230 -14.96 -6.35 -1.25
N LEU A 231 -16.26 -6.07 -1.38
CA LEU A 231 -17.25 -6.27 -0.30
C LEU A 231 -17.28 -7.73 0.18
N ILE A 232 -17.17 -8.71 -0.73
CA ILE A 232 -17.08 -10.14 -0.37
C ILE A 232 -15.86 -10.41 0.52
N SER A 233 -14.76 -9.72 0.29
CA SER A 233 -13.53 -9.90 1.09
C SER A 233 -13.60 -9.25 2.48
N GLN A 234 -14.63 -8.45 2.76
CA GLN A 234 -14.85 -7.80 4.06
C GLN A 234 -15.76 -8.60 5.01
N GLU A 235 -16.40 -9.66 4.53
CA GLU A 235 -17.18 -10.61 5.34
C GLU A 235 -16.27 -11.65 6.01
#